data_44e236c73691b46e7eab43d3eb2ace0d
#
_entry.id   44e236c73691b46e7eab43d3eb2ace0d
#
_cell.length_a   1.000
_cell.length_b   1.000
_cell.length_c   1.000
_cell.angle_alpha   90.00
_cell.angle_beta   90.00
_cell.angle_gamma   90.00
#
_symmetry.space_group_name_H-M   'P 1'
#
loop_
_entity.id
_entity.type
_entity.pdbx_description
1 polymer ?
#
loop_
_entity_poly.entity_id
_entity_poly.type
_entity_poly.pdbx_seq_one_letter_code
_entity_poly.pdbx_strand_id
1 'polypeptide(L)'
;MRGKTHCTIGILSTIQACILFKIPISIFNLVLAAIFSILPDLDESNSTISNVFLKQDASKLILKIVIYIINFAIFFISLKINNNNFFLSSIVTFIAIMVLEYKINHILLRKILLSLTLILLSLCLFFIKVKIYFVIFFLMLASFPWLKHRSFSHSIFAIIVIYFLLKQIEIIYNISNLSFFGTIGYASHLFLGDLFTKSGIPLFYPISNKKYSLGYFRVGSFFNNALEILIVVILVGSIIFSTIKI
;
A
#
# COMPACT_ATOMS: atom_id res chain seq x y z
N MET A 1 -11.36 5.19 -4.59
CA MET A 1 -11.27 6.64 -4.24
C MET A 1 -9.84 7.11 -4.41
N ARG A 2 -9.56 8.44 -4.27
CA ARG A 2 -8.18 8.95 -4.30
C ARG A 2 -7.52 8.75 -2.93
N GLY A 3 -6.20 8.50 -2.88
CA GLY A 3 -5.51 8.26 -1.61
C GLY A 3 -5.63 9.41 -0.59
N LYS A 4 -5.71 10.67 -1.05
CA LYS A 4 -5.98 11.81 -0.15
C LYS A 4 -7.34 11.70 0.52
N THR A 5 -8.36 11.27 -0.22
CA THR A 5 -9.73 11.07 0.30
C THR A 5 -9.74 9.93 1.32
N HIS A 6 -9.01 8.82 1.07
CA HIS A 6 -8.88 7.73 2.04
C HIS A 6 -8.25 8.20 3.36
N CYS A 7 -7.19 9.00 3.32
CA CYS A 7 -6.60 9.60 4.52
C CYS A 7 -7.61 10.45 5.28
N THR A 8 -8.34 11.34 4.59
CA THR A 8 -9.34 12.21 5.22
C THR A 8 -10.45 11.40 5.87
N ILE A 9 -11.01 10.42 5.15
CA ILE A 9 -12.06 9.54 5.68
C ILE A 9 -11.53 8.74 6.87
N GLY A 10 -10.29 8.22 6.81
CA GLY A 10 -9.66 7.49 7.90
C GLY A 10 -9.56 8.32 9.18
N ILE A 11 -9.09 9.57 9.06
CA ILE A 11 -9.00 10.50 10.18
C ILE A 11 -10.39 10.80 10.76
N LEU A 12 -11.35 11.19 9.92
CA LEU A 12 -12.70 11.56 10.36
C LEU A 12 -13.44 10.38 11.00
N SER A 13 -13.34 9.19 10.41
CA SER A 13 -13.94 7.96 10.98
C SER A 13 -13.34 7.64 12.35
N THR A 14 -12.05 7.87 12.50
CA THR A 14 -11.36 7.66 13.78
C THR A 14 -11.80 8.68 14.82
N ILE A 15 -11.92 9.97 14.46
CA ILE A 15 -12.44 11.01 15.37
C ILE A 15 -13.87 10.64 15.80
N GLN A 16 -14.73 10.27 14.87
CA GLN A 16 -16.11 9.86 15.18
C GLN A 16 -16.15 8.66 16.14
N ALA A 17 -15.31 7.66 15.89
CA ALA A 17 -15.21 6.49 16.76
C ALA A 17 -14.68 6.86 18.16
N CYS A 18 -13.69 7.75 18.26
CA CYS A 18 -13.20 8.25 19.55
C CYS A 18 -14.29 8.93 20.37
N ILE A 19 -15.14 9.75 19.74
CA ILE A 19 -16.26 10.40 20.41
C ILE A 19 -17.26 9.37 20.91
N LEU A 20 -17.64 8.40 20.06
CA LEU A 20 -18.62 7.36 20.41
C LEU A 20 -18.14 6.45 21.55
N PHE A 21 -16.88 6.06 21.54
CA PHE A 21 -16.29 5.15 22.53
C PHE A 21 -15.60 5.88 23.69
N LYS A 22 -15.67 7.22 23.73
CA LYS A 22 -15.04 8.06 24.75
C LYS A 22 -13.52 7.82 24.89
N ILE A 23 -12.84 7.59 23.77
CA ILE A 23 -11.40 7.38 23.72
C ILE A 23 -10.71 8.72 23.48
N PRO A 24 -9.64 9.05 24.22
CA PRO A 24 -8.94 10.33 24.04
C PRO A 24 -8.29 10.41 22.64
N ILE A 25 -8.46 11.55 21.99
CA ILE A 25 -7.89 11.83 20.68
C ILE A 25 -6.46 12.34 20.87
N SER A 26 -5.50 11.77 20.16
CA SER A 26 -4.14 12.27 20.09
C SER A 26 -3.70 12.44 18.63
N ILE A 27 -2.75 13.32 18.37
CA ILE A 27 -2.18 13.54 17.03
C ILE A 27 -1.56 12.23 16.52
N PHE A 28 -0.85 11.50 17.39
CA PHE A 28 -0.24 10.20 17.04
C PHE A 28 -1.30 9.22 16.51
N ASN A 29 -2.44 9.12 17.18
CA ASN A 29 -3.52 8.22 16.81
C ASN A 29 -4.15 8.58 15.46
N LEU A 30 -4.32 9.88 15.18
CA LEU A 30 -4.84 10.34 13.90
C LEU A 30 -3.86 10.10 12.74
N VAL A 31 -2.57 10.30 12.97
CA VAL A 31 -1.52 9.98 11.98
C VAL A 31 -1.50 8.48 11.69
N LEU A 32 -1.60 7.66 12.74
CA LEU A 32 -1.68 6.22 12.59
C LEU A 32 -2.88 5.79 11.74
N ALA A 33 -4.06 6.30 12.05
CA ALA A 33 -5.28 6.02 11.28
C ALA A 33 -5.14 6.46 9.82
N ALA A 34 -4.54 7.62 9.56
CA ALA A 34 -4.26 8.11 8.21
C ALA A 34 -3.34 7.15 7.43
N ILE A 35 -2.25 6.68 8.07
CA ILE A 35 -1.33 5.70 7.46
C ILE A 35 -2.08 4.40 7.14
N PHE A 36 -2.81 3.85 8.11
CA PHE A 36 -3.53 2.60 7.91
C PHE A 36 -4.65 2.70 6.88
N SER A 37 -5.22 3.90 6.68
CA SER A 37 -6.24 4.12 5.67
C SER A 37 -5.73 4.07 4.22
N ILE A 38 -4.42 4.12 4.00
CA ILE A 38 -3.82 4.00 2.66
C ILE A 38 -3.04 2.71 2.45
N LEU A 39 -2.84 1.91 3.52
CA LEU A 39 -2.09 0.64 3.43
C LEU A 39 -2.69 -0.38 2.47
N PRO A 40 -4.03 -0.55 2.35
CA PRO A 40 -4.59 -1.47 1.36
C PRO A 40 -4.09 -1.22 -0.05
N ASP A 41 -3.89 0.05 -0.42
CA ASP A 41 -3.42 0.50 -1.74
C ASP A 41 -1.93 0.20 -2.03
N LEU A 42 -1.20 -0.44 -1.12
CA LEU A 42 0.15 -0.96 -1.41
C LEU A 42 0.15 -2.00 -2.53
N ASP A 43 -0.98 -2.64 -2.78
CA ASP A 43 -1.17 -3.60 -3.88
C ASP A 43 -1.30 -2.92 -5.25
N GLU A 44 -1.43 -1.58 -5.28
CA GLU A 44 -1.50 -0.79 -6.51
C GLU A 44 -0.23 0.04 -6.73
N SER A 45 0.45 -0.23 -7.84
CA SER A 45 1.72 0.42 -8.18
C SER A 45 1.60 1.93 -8.44
N ASN A 46 0.41 2.42 -8.78
CA ASN A 46 0.14 3.84 -9.06
C ASN A 46 -0.55 4.56 -7.89
N SER A 47 -0.68 3.91 -6.75
CA SER A 47 -1.29 4.47 -5.55
C SER A 47 -0.52 5.67 -4.99
N THR A 48 -1.17 6.43 -4.13
CA THR A 48 -0.55 7.58 -3.44
C THR A 48 0.67 7.13 -2.62
N ILE A 49 0.56 6.01 -1.90
CA ILE A 49 1.64 5.49 -1.07
C ILE A 49 2.85 5.04 -1.92
N SER A 50 2.61 4.35 -3.05
CA SER A 50 3.67 3.97 -3.97
C SER A 50 4.36 5.17 -4.60
N ASN A 51 3.63 6.26 -4.87
CA ASN A 51 4.20 7.51 -5.42
C ASN A 51 4.97 8.33 -4.38
N VAL A 52 4.59 8.27 -3.10
CA VAL A 52 5.37 8.85 -2.00
C VAL A 52 6.68 8.11 -1.83
N PHE A 53 6.65 6.77 -1.91
CA PHE A 53 7.86 5.94 -1.81
C PHE A 53 8.82 6.17 -2.97
N LEU A 54 8.34 6.13 -4.22
CA LEU A 54 9.14 6.35 -5.42
C LEU A 54 8.25 6.92 -6.55
N LYS A 55 8.54 8.16 -6.96
CA LYS A 55 7.85 8.80 -8.08
C LYS A 55 8.06 8.03 -9.39
N GLN A 56 7.05 8.05 -10.27
CA GLN A 56 7.12 7.32 -11.55
C GLN A 56 8.31 7.74 -12.42
N ASP A 57 8.59 9.03 -12.52
CA ASP A 57 9.68 9.52 -13.36
C ASP A 57 11.05 9.13 -12.80
N ALA A 58 11.21 9.17 -11.47
CA ALA A 58 12.40 8.66 -10.81
C ALA A 58 12.57 7.16 -11.05
N SER A 59 11.50 6.37 -10.98
CA SER A 59 11.57 4.93 -11.26
C SER A 59 11.96 4.59 -12.70
N LYS A 60 11.47 5.39 -13.67
CA LYS A 60 11.88 5.26 -15.08
C LYS A 60 13.36 5.57 -15.28
N LEU A 61 13.85 6.62 -14.62
CA LEU A 61 15.27 7.01 -14.69
C LEU A 61 16.16 5.92 -14.06
N ILE A 62 15.81 5.46 -12.86
CA ILE A 62 16.54 4.38 -12.18
C ILE A 62 16.56 3.12 -13.03
N LEU A 63 15.42 2.75 -13.63
CA LEU A 63 15.37 1.58 -14.52
C LEU A 63 16.33 1.70 -15.68
N LYS A 64 16.36 2.86 -16.37
CA LYS A 64 17.32 3.10 -17.46
C LYS A 64 18.77 2.94 -17.00
N ILE A 65 19.12 3.56 -15.88
CA ILE A 65 20.47 3.46 -15.31
C ILE A 65 20.83 1.99 -15.02
N VAL A 66 19.93 1.25 -14.37
CA VAL A 66 20.13 -0.16 -14.04
C VAL A 66 20.31 -1.01 -15.31
N ILE A 67 19.46 -0.80 -16.34
CA ILE A 67 19.59 -1.51 -17.61
C ILE A 67 20.95 -1.21 -18.26
N TYR A 68 21.41 0.03 -18.29
CA TYR A 68 22.71 0.37 -18.86
C TYR A 68 23.89 -0.23 -18.09
N ILE A 69 23.84 -0.23 -16.76
CA ILE A 69 24.87 -0.87 -15.93
C ILE A 69 24.94 -2.39 -16.21
N ILE A 70 23.77 -3.04 -16.25
CA ILE A 70 23.69 -4.48 -16.54
C ILE A 70 24.25 -4.76 -17.94
N ASN A 71 23.87 -3.97 -18.94
CA ASN A 71 24.37 -4.15 -20.31
C ASN A 71 25.85 -3.90 -20.45
N PHE A 72 26.38 -2.91 -19.75
CA PHE A 72 27.84 -2.68 -19.66
C PHE A 72 28.55 -3.91 -19.09
N ALA A 73 28.04 -4.48 -18.00
CA ALA A 73 28.59 -5.72 -17.44
C ALA A 73 28.49 -6.91 -18.42
N ILE A 74 27.35 -7.08 -19.09
CA ILE A 74 27.15 -8.14 -20.10
C ILE A 74 28.15 -7.99 -21.24
N PHE A 75 28.40 -6.76 -21.70
CA PHE A 75 29.38 -6.50 -22.78
C PHE A 75 30.78 -6.98 -22.39
N PHE A 76 31.29 -6.61 -21.24
CA PHE A 76 32.61 -7.02 -20.79
C PHE A 76 32.74 -8.53 -20.51
N ILE A 77 31.69 -9.12 -19.93
CA ILE A 77 31.63 -10.57 -19.73
C ILE A 77 31.65 -11.29 -21.10
N SER A 78 30.84 -10.82 -22.05
CA SER A 78 30.80 -11.37 -23.40
C SER A 78 32.10 -11.22 -24.15
N LEU A 79 32.80 -10.09 -24.02
CA LEU A 79 34.16 -9.89 -24.57
C LEU A 79 35.15 -10.96 -24.08
N LYS A 80 35.14 -11.21 -22.77
CA LYS A 80 36.03 -12.21 -22.16
C LYS A 80 35.71 -13.62 -22.62
N ILE A 81 34.42 -13.97 -22.74
CA ILE A 81 33.97 -15.31 -23.18
C ILE A 81 34.29 -15.53 -24.67
N ASN A 82 34.12 -14.51 -25.50
CA ASN A 82 34.29 -14.59 -26.96
C ASN A 82 35.70 -14.24 -27.44
N ASN A 83 36.74 -14.48 -26.64
CA ASN A 83 38.11 -14.21 -26.96
C ASN A 83 38.38 -12.78 -27.52
N ASN A 84 37.78 -11.78 -26.89
CA ASN A 84 37.85 -10.37 -27.28
C ASN A 84 37.23 -10.03 -28.66
N ASN A 85 36.33 -10.86 -29.15
CA ASN A 85 35.58 -10.55 -30.36
C ASN A 85 34.56 -9.44 -30.10
N PHE A 86 34.90 -8.21 -30.47
CA PHE A 86 34.09 -7.02 -30.25
C PHE A 86 32.74 -7.08 -30.98
N PHE A 87 32.70 -7.55 -32.23
CA PHE A 87 31.50 -7.61 -33.04
C PHE A 87 30.47 -8.56 -32.44
N LEU A 88 30.85 -9.77 -32.06
CA LEU A 88 29.99 -10.76 -31.47
C LEU A 88 29.46 -10.29 -30.10
N SER A 89 30.34 -9.67 -29.30
CA SER A 89 29.95 -9.14 -27.98
C SER A 89 28.96 -7.97 -28.09
N SER A 90 29.08 -7.14 -29.13
CA SER A 90 28.11 -6.06 -29.40
C SER A 90 26.74 -6.61 -29.79
N ILE A 91 26.66 -7.69 -30.59
CA ILE A 91 25.39 -8.35 -30.95
C ILE A 91 24.71 -8.92 -29.69
N VAL A 92 25.48 -9.63 -28.86
CA VAL A 92 24.96 -10.20 -27.60
C VAL A 92 24.40 -9.11 -26.70
N THR A 93 25.13 -8.00 -26.55
CA THR A 93 24.68 -6.87 -25.72
C THR A 93 23.44 -6.19 -26.30
N PHE A 94 23.38 -6.01 -27.61
CA PHE A 94 22.21 -5.44 -28.27
C PHE A 94 20.95 -6.28 -28.05
N ILE A 95 21.06 -7.61 -28.21
CA ILE A 95 19.96 -8.54 -27.91
C ILE A 95 19.56 -8.46 -26.42
N ALA A 96 20.54 -8.39 -25.52
CA ALA A 96 20.30 -8.28 -24.08
C ALA A 96 19.52 -7.00 -23.74
N ILE A 97 19.89 -5.85 -24.33
CA ILE A 97 19.15 -4.58 -24.14
C ILE A 97 17.69 -4.76 -24.57
N MET A 98 17.43 -5.27 -25.75
CA MET A 98 16.08 -5.46 -26.26
C MET A 98 15.24 -6.36 -25.34
N VAL A 99 15.81 -7.44 -24.84
CA VAL A 99 15.14 -8.37 -23.93
C VAL A 99 14.85 -7.74 -22.58
N LEU A 100 15.82 -7.00 -22.01
CA LEU A 100 15.66 -6.35 -20.72
C LEU A 100 14.62 -5.22 -20.77
N GLU A 101 14.66 -4.37 -21.79
CA GLU A 101 13.68 -3.29 -21.97
C GLU A 101 12.26 -3.83 -22.21
N TYR A 102 12.13 -4.97 -22.89
CA TYR A 102 10.83 -5.61 -23.08
C TYR A 102 10.25 -6.23 -21.81
N LYS A 103 11.10 -6.93 -21.03
CA LYS A 103 10.65 -7.68 -19.84
C LYS A 103 10.54 -6.88 -18.57
N ILE A 104 11.41 -5.90 -18.36
CA ILE A 104 11.51 -5.14 -17.13
C ILE A 104 10.91 -3.75 -17.35
N ASN A 105 9.81 -3.46 -16.66
CA ASN A 105 9.18 -2.14 -16.68
C ASN A 105 9.35 -1.43 -15.31
N HIS A 106 9.15 -0.12 -15.32
CA HIS A 106 9.29 0.70 -14.11
C HIS A 106 8.28 0.33 -13.00
N ILE A 107 7.15 -0.30 -13.35
CA ILE A 107 6.16 -0.78 -12.39
C ILE A 107 6.72 -1.96 -11.61
N LEU A 108 7.33 -2.92 -12.32
CA LEU A 108 7.98 -4.07 -11.69
C LEU A 108 9.12 -3.63 -10.78
N LEU A 109 9.96 -2.67 -11.23
CA LEU A 109 11.02 -2.11 -10.41
C LEU A 109 10.48 -1.49 -9.11
N ARG A 110 9.39 -0.73 -9.19
CA ARG A 110 8.76 -0.12 -7.99
C ARG A 110 8.27 -1.18 -7.01
N LYS A 111 7.63 -2.25 -7.50
CA LYS A 111 7.20 -3.39 -6.67
C LYS A 111 8.38 -4.06 -5.96
N ILE A 112 9.45 -4.33 -6.71
CA ILE A 112 10.67 -4.95 -6.17
C ILE A 112 11.29 -4.06 -5.10
N LEU A 113 11.50 -2.77 -5.38
CA LEU A 113 12.12 -1.85 -4.44
C LEU A 113 11.30 -1.67 -3.17
N LEU A 114 9.98 -1.51 -3.29
CA LEU A 114 9.08 -1.39 -2.13
C LEU A 114 9.10 -2.66 -1.28
N SER A 115 8.97 -3.83 -1.90
CA SER A 115 9.02 -5.10 -1.17
C SER A 115 10.40 -5.32 -0.53
N LEU A 116 11.48 -5.03 -1.25
CA LEU A 116 12.85 -5.20 -0.74
C LEU A 116 13.10 -4.29 0.48
N THR A 117 12.68 -3.03 0.44
CA THR A 117 12.83 -2.12 1.60
C THR A 117 12.05 -2.61 2.81
N LEU A 118 10.83 -3.12 2.63
CA LEU A 118 10.02 -3.66 3.73
C LEU A 118 10.62 -4.97 4.27
N ILE A 119 11.18 -5.83 3.42
CA ILE A 119 11.90 -7.04 3.83
C ILE A 119 13.17 -6.67 4.61
N LEU A 120 13.98 -5.73 4.10
CA LEU A 120 15.19 -5.29 4.78
C LEU A 120 14.87 -4.65 6.14
N LEU A 121 13.80 -3.86 6.23
CA LEU A 121 13.32 -3.32 7.50
C LEU A 121 12.91 -4.44 8.45
N SER A 122 12.16 -5.43 7.96
CA SER A 122 11.77 -6.61 8.74
C SER A 122 12.98 -7.39 9.27
N LEU A 123 13.99 -7.62 8.42
CA LEU A 123 15.24 -8.29 8.82
C LEU A 123 16.01 -7.45 9.85
N CYS A 124 16.11 -6.13 9.66
CA CYS A 124 16.73 -5.23 10.62
C CYS A 124 16.04 -5.34 12.00
N LEU A 125 14.70 -5.27 12.04
CA LEU A 125 13.92 -5.43 13.27
C LEU A 125 14.16 -6.80 13.94
N PHE A 126 14.30 -7.85 13.14
CA PHE A 126 14.61 -9.19 13.65
C PHE A 126 16.00 -9.25 14.29
N PHE A 127 17.03 -8.70 13.65
CA PHE A 127 18.40 -8.70 14.18
C PHE A 127 18.57 -7.85 15.46
N ILE A 128 17.84 -6.73 15.57
CA ILE A 128 17.81 -5.91 16.78
C ILE A 128 16.85 -6.49 17.85
N LYS A 129 16.36 -7.72 17.64
CA LYS A 129 15.52 -8.49 18.58
C LYS A 129 14.19 -7.81 18.93
N VAL A 130 13.62 -7.04 18.02
CA VAL A 130 12.24 -6.55 18.15
C VAL A 130 11.28 -7.75 18.10
N LYS A 131 10.17 -7.65 18.83
CA LYS A 131 9.19 -8.75 18.92
C LYS A 131 8.67 -9.16 17.54
N ILE A 132 8.52 -10.47 17.36
CA ILE A 132 8.22 -11.15 16.09
C ILE A 132 6.98 -10.57 15.36
N TYR A 133 6.01 -10.02 16.08
CA TYR A 133 4.80 -9.46 15.48
C TYR A 133 5.07 -8.24 14.58
N PHE A 134 6.07 -7.40 14.90
CA PHE A 134 6.53 -6.34 14.01
C PHE A 134 7.18 -6.91 12.74
N VAL A 135 8.00 -7.94 12.90
CA VAL A 135 8.66 -8.61 11.78
C VAL A 135 7.60 -9.16 10.82
N ILE A 136 6.61 -9.90 11.35
CA ILE A 136 5.50 -10.46 10.58
C ILE A 136 4.68 -9.36 9.91
N PHE A 137 4.40 -8.26 10.60
CA PHE A 137 3.66 -7.12 10.06
C PHE A 137 4.34 -6.53 8.81
N PHE A 138 5.65 -6.26 8.87
CA PHE A 138 6.39 -5.72 7.73
C PHE A 138 6.57 -6.74 6.61
N LEU A 139 6.73 -8.03 6.89
CA LEU A 139 6.73 -9.10 5.88
C LEU A 139 5.38 -9.22 5.18
N MET A 140 4.29 -9.10 5.91
CA MET A 140 2.95 -9.06 5.33
C MET A 140 2.80 -7.86 4.38
N LEU A 141 3.20 -6.66 4.79
CA LEU A 141 3.17 -5.47 3.93
C LEU A 141 4.06 -5.62 2.70
N ALA A 142 5.23 -6.28 2.82
CA ALA A 142 6.12 -6.55 1.69
C ALA A 142 5.50 -7.46 0.63
N SER A 143 4.51 -8.28 1.00
CA SER A 143 3.76 -9.13 0.07
C SER A 143 2.70 -8.36 -0.74
N PHE A 144 2.17 -7.24 -0.22
CA PHE A 144 1.05 -6.51 -0.82
C PHE A 144 1.30 -6.07 -2.27
N PRO A 145 2.48 -5.52 -2.66
CA PRO A 145 2.74 -5.13 -4.04
C PRO A 145 2.59 -6.26 -5.07
N TRP A 146 2.69 -7.51 -4.63
CA TRP A 146 2.59 -8.71 -5.48
C TRP A 146 1.17 -9.29 -5.54
N LEU A 147 0.29 -8.85 -4.66
CA LEU A 147 -1.10 -9.26 -4.69
C LEU A 147 -1.82 -8.65 -5.90
N LYS A 148 -2.85 -9.33 -6.36
CA LYS A 148 -3.77 -8.76 -7.32
C LYS A 148 -4.51 -7.61 -6.65
N HIS A 149 -4.55 -6.44 -7.32
CA HIS A 149 -5.27 -5.29 -6.79
C HIS A 149 -6.72 -5.65 -6.45
N ARG A 150 -7.13 -5.25 -5.26
CA ARG A 150 -8.41 -5.60 -4.65
C ARG A 150 -8.59 -7.12 -4.50
N SER A 151 -7.66 -7.77 -3.82
CA SER A 151 -7.75 -9.16 -3.38
C SER A 151 -7.66 -9.24 -1.85
N PHE A 152 -6.67 -9.92 -1.30
CA PHE A 152 -6.51 -10.08 0.15
C PHE A 152 -6.44 -8.75 0.91
N SER A 153 -5.63 -7.80 0.44
CA SER A 153 -5.49 -6.45 1.03
C SER A 153 -6.83 -5.70 1.20
N HIS A 154 -7.84 -6.04 0.39
CA HIS A 154 -9.18 -5.43 0.42
C HIS A 154 -10.26 -6.39 0.94
N SER A 155 -9.91 -7.25 1.91
CA SER A 155 -10.80 -8.24 2.50
C SER A 155 -10.98 -8.04 4.01
N ILE A 156 -12.05 -8.59 4.57
CA ILE A 156 -12.27 -8.65 6.02
C ILE A 156 -11.16 -9.45 6.69
N PHE A 157 -10.61 -10.47 6.03
CA PHE A 157 -9.49 -11.25 6.58
C PHE A 157 -8.25 -10.40 6.79
N ALA A 158 -7.94 -9.45 5.89
CA ALA A 158 -6.82 -8.53 6.09
C ALA A 158 -7.06 -7.64 7.32
N ILE A 159 -8.29 -7.15 7.52
CA ILE A 159 -8.65 -6.37 8.73
C ILE A 159 -8.40 -7.20 10.00
N ILE A 160 -8.84 -8.47 10.02
CA ILE A 160 -8.68 -9.35 11.17
C ILE A 160 -7.19 -9.59 11.46
N VAL A 161 -6.39 -9.89 10.44
CA VAL A 161 -4.95 -10.12 10.59
C VAL A 161 -4.24 -8.87 11.10
N ILE A 162 -4.56 -7.69 10.56
CA ILE A 162 -3.99 -6.41 11.00
C ILE A 162 -4.39 -6.13 12.44
N TYR A 163 -5.67 -6.28 12.78
CA TYR A 163 -6.13 -6.12 14.16
C TYR A 163 -5.35 -7.02 15.13
N PHE A 164 -5.23 -8.30 14.80
CA PHE A 164 -4.50 -9.27 15.64
C PHE A 164 -3.04 -8.88 15.82
N LEU A 165 -2.33 -8.54 14.74
CA LEU A 165 -0.92 -8.14 14.82
C LEU A 165 -0.74 -6.86 15.64
N LEU A 166 -1.58 -5.84 15.40
CA LEU A 166 -1.53 -4.59 16.16
C LEU A 166 -1.91 -4.79 17.63
N LYS A 167 -2.85 -5.70 17.92
CA LYS A 167 -3.22 -6.02 19.30
C LYS A 167 -2.09 -6.68 20.07
N GLN A 168 -1.33 -7.58 19.44
CA GLN A 168 -0.14 -8.16 20.04
C GLN A 168 0.95 -7.11 20.29
N ILE A 169 1.16 -6.21 19.35
CA ILE A 169 2.11 -5.10 19.51
C ILE A 169 1.66 -4.16 20.64
N GLU A 170 0.36 -3.81 20.68
CA GLU A 170 -0.24 -2.99 21.74
C GLU A 170 0.02 -3.57 23.14
N ILE A 171 -0.23 -4.86 23.31
CA ILE A 171 -0.03 -5.55 24.61
C ILE A 171 1.45 -5.56 25.00
N ILE A 172 2.33 -5.91 24.06
CA ILE A 172 3.76 -6.09 24.36
C ILE A 172 4.47 -4.78 24.70
N TYR A 173 4.10 -3.70 24.00
CA TYR A 173 4.75 -2.39 24.15
C TYR A 173 3.93 -1.40 24.99
N ASN A 174 2.79 -1.86 25.52
CA ASN A 174 1.89 -1.04 26.32
C ASN A 174 1.46 0.27 25.64
N ILE A 175 1.19 0.20 24.31
CA ILE A 175 0.76 1.33 23.49
C ILE A 175 -0.76 1.33 23.46
N SER A 176 -1.41 2.20 24.21
CA SER A 176 -2.87 2.23 24.33
C SER A 176 -3.58 2.45 22.99
N ASN A 177 -4.58 1.60 22.71
CA ASN A 177 -5.50 1.71 21.57
C ASN A 177 -4.84 1.65 20.16
N LEU A 178 -3.63 1.13 20.02
CA LEU A 178 -2.93 0.96 18.73
C LEU A 178 -3.78 0.14 17.75
N SER A 179 -4.29 -0.98 18.20
CA SER A 179 -5.14 -1.87 17.39
C SER A 179 -6.43 -1.21 16.95
N PHE A 180 -7.06 -0.43 17.83
CA PHE A 180 -8.29 0.31 17.53
C PHE A 180 -8.08 1.32 16.39
N PHE A 181 -7.08 2.18 16.51
CA PHE A 181 -6.82 3.23 15.52
C PHE A 181 -6.37 2.67 14.16
N GLY A 182 -5.44 1.71 14.17
CA GLY A 182 -4.98 1.07 12.95
C GLY A 182 -6.11 0.32 12.22
N THR A 183 -6.95 -0.41 12.97
CA THR A 183 -8.06 -1.16 12.39
C THR A 183 -9.14 -0.25 11.82
N ILE A 184 -9.53 0.83 12.52
CA ILE A 184 -10.52 1.78 12.00
C ILE A 184 -9.99 2.47 10.75
N GLY A 185 -8.74 2.92 10.76
CA GLY A 185 -8.10 3.50 9.58
C GLY A 185 -8.16 2.55 8.39
N TYR A 186 -7.75 1.29 8.57
CA TYR A 186 -7.77 0.28 7.51
C TYR A 186 -9.19 -0.05 7.05
N ALA A 187 -10.13 -0.26 7.98
CA ALA A 187 -11.52 -0.58 7.68
C ALA A 187 -12.24 0.56 6.95
N SER A 188 -11.92 1.82 7.28
CA SER A 188 -12.49 2.98 6.59
C SER A 188 -12.16 3.01 5.11
N HIS A 189 -10.94 2.58 4.72
CA HIS A 189 -10.57 2.42 3.31
C HIS A 189 -11.52 1.48 2.57
N LEU A 190 -11.79 0.31 3.17
CA LEU A 190 -12.63 -0.71 2.55
C LEU A 190 -14.11 -0.30 2.53
N PHE A 191 -14.66 0.05 3.70
CA PHE A 191 -16.10 0.22 3.87
C PHE A 191 -16.63 1.60 3.46
N LEU A 192 -15.87 2.67 3.71
CA LEU A 192 -16.27 4.03 3.35
C LEU A 192 -15.59 4.52 2.06
N GLY A 193 -14.57 3.79 1.60
CA GLY A 193 -13.85 4.07 0.37
C GLY A 193 -14.28 3.16 -0.76
N ASP A 194 -13.63 2.04 -0.88
CA ASP A 194 -13.65 1.20 -2.06
C ASP A 194 -14.96 0.45 -2.30
N LEU A 195 -15.73 0.17 -1.25
CA LEU A 195 -17.05 -0.41 -1.37
C LEU A 195 -18.02 0.50 -2.16
N PHE A 196 -17.82 1.83 -2.11
CA PHE A 196 -18.61 2.81 -2.85
C PHE A 196 -18.09 3.07 -4.28
N THR A 197 -17.17 2.27 -4.78
CA THR A 197 -16.70 2.35 -6.16
C THR A 197 -17.32 1.26 -7.03
N LYS A 198 -17.47 1.52 -8.34
CA LYS A 198 -18.05 0.57 -9.30
C LYS A 198 -17.33 -0.80 -9.32
N SER A 199 -16.02 -0.81 -9.12
CA SER A 199 -15.21 -2.04 -9.13
C SER A 199 -15.39 -2.92 -7.91
N GLY A 200 -15.86 -2.35 -6.78
CA GLY A 200 -16.09 -3.08 -5.54
C GLY A 200 -14.87 -3.78 -4.96
N ILE A 201 -15.07 -4.51 -3.88
CA ILE A 201 -14.03 -5.26 -3.16
C ILE A 201 -14.48 -6.69 -2.85
N PRO A 202 -13.56 -7.67 -2.82
CA PRO A 202 -13.87 -9.06 -2.47
C PRO A 202 -13.83 -9.24 -0.94
N LEU A 203 -14.88 -8.83 -0.25
CA LEU A 203 -14.95 -8.82 1.22
C LEU A 203 -14.54 -10.15 1.86
N PHE A 204 -14.90 -11.28 1.24
CA PHE A 204 -14.68 -12.61 1.80
C PHE A 204 -13.50 -13.36 1.15
N TYR A 205 -12.57 -12.66 0.51
CA TYR A 205 -11.36 -13.29 0.02
C TYR A 205 -10.52 -13.82 1.21
N PRO A 206 -9.89 -15.04 1.16
CA PRO A 206 -9.75 -15.95 0.02
C PRO A 206 -10.91 -16.93 -0.19
N ILE A 207 -11.92 -16.98 0.67
CA ILE A 207 -13.02 -17.95 0.57
C ILE A 207 -13.85 -17.70 -0.70
N SER A 208 -14.06 -16.43 -1.05
CA SER A 208 -14.84 -16.02 -2.22
C SER A 208 -14.19 -14.86 -2.95
N ASN A 209 -14.10 -14.98 -4.27
CA ASN A 209 -13.64 -13.89 -5.15
C ASN A 209 -14.78 -12.94 -5.56
N LYS A 210 -16.00 -13.14 -5.07
CA LYS A 210 -17.15 -12.30 -5.38
C LYS A 210 -16.90 -10.87 -4.88
N LYS A 211 -17.04 -9.90 -5.78
CA LYS A 211 -16.87 -8.49 -5.45
C LYS A 211 -18.21 -7.88 -5.04
N TYR A 212 -18.19 -7.10 -3.98
CA TYR A 212 -19.32 -6.34 -3.47
C TYR A 212 -19.07 -4.86 -3.74
N SER A 213 -20.09 -4.17 -4.25
CA SER A 213 -20.05 -2.75 -4.56
C SER A 213 -21.40 -2.12 -4.21
N LEU A 214 -21.36 -0.98 -3.53
CA LEU A 214 -22.51 -0.09 -3.33
C LEU A 214 -22.50 1.09 -4.31
N GLY A 215 -21.40 1.27 -5.07
CA GLY A 215 -21.21 2.38 -5.99
C GLY A 215 -21.40 1.99 -7.45
N TYR A 216 -21.91 2.96 -8.24
CA TYR A 216 -22.09 2.81 -9.68
C TYR A 216 -21.04 3.57 -10.50
N PHE A 217 -20.23 4.42 -9.85
CA PHE A 217 -19.35 5.36 -10.53
C PHE A 217 -17.90 4.88 -10.55
N ARG A 218 -17.21 5.18 -11.67
CA ARG A 218 -15.76 4.90 -11.78
C ARG A 218 -14.98 5.92 -10.96
N VAL A 219 -13.90 5.47 -10.33
CA VAL A 219 -12.95 6.33 -9.61
C VAL A 219 -12.47 7.46 -10.53
N GLY A 220 -12.51 8.70 -10.02
CA GLY A 220 -12.10 9.88 -10.76
C GLY A 220 -13.18 10.52 -11.65
N SER A 221 -14.37 9.90 -11.79
CA SER A 221 -15.51 10.55 -12.46
C SER A 221 -16.08 11.69 -11.60
N PHE A 222 -16.79 12.64 -12.24
CA PHE A 222 -17.46 13.73 -11.52
C PHE A 222 -18.37 13.24 -10.40
N PHE A 223 -19.23 12.28 -10.69
CA PHE A 223 -20.14 11.69 -9.69
C PHE A 223 -19.42 10.97 -8.57
N ASN A 224 -18.31 10.27 -8.87
CA ASN A 224 -17.50 9.65 -7.80
C ASN A 224 -16.86 10.71 -6.91
N ASN A 225 -16.35 11.81 -7.48
CA ASN A 225 -15.78 12.90 -6.69
C ASN A 225 -16.86 13.58 -5.82
N ALA A 226 -18.08 13.76 -6.34
CA ALA A 226 -19.20 14.28 -5.56
C ALA A 226 -19.58 13.36 -4.41
N LEU A 227 -19.58 12.03 -4.64
CA LEU A 227 -19.84 11.03 -3.60
C LEU A 227 -18.73 11.03 -2.53
N GLU A 228 -17.47 11.18 -2.92
CA GLU A 228 -16.35 11.33 -1.99
C GLU A 228 -16.54 12.54 -1.06
N ILE A 229 -16.92 13.70 -1.61
CA ILE A 229 -17.21 14.91 -0.85
C ILE A 229 -18.42 14.68 0.07
N LEU A 230 -19.48 14.05 -0.41
CA LEU A 230 -20.68 13.75 0.37
C LEU A 230 -20.34 12.88 1.60
N ILE A 231 -19.53 11.85 1.45
CA ILE A 231 -19.09 11.00 2.58
C ILE A 231 -18.35 11.84 3.62
N VAL A 232 -17.43 12.70 3.18
CA VAL A 232 -16.68 13.60 4.08
C VAL A 232 -17.63 14.55 4.82
N VAL A 233 -18.58 15.17 4.12
CA VAL A 233 -19.58 16.07 4.72
C VAL A 233 -20.45 15.35 5.74
N ILE A 234 -20.90 14.13 5.44
CA ILE A 234 -21.68 13.32 6.38
C ILE A 234 -20.86 12.99 7.63
N LEU A 235 -19.58 12.61 7.48
CA LEU A 235 -18.71 12.34 8.63
C LEU A 235 -18.48 13.59 9.49
N VAL A 236 -18.21 14.74 8.88
CA VAL A 236 -18.06 16.03 9.61
C VAL A 236 -19.36 16.38 10.32
N GLY A 237 -20.51 16.28 9.66
CA GLY A 237 -21.82 16.53 10.25
C GLY A 237 -22.10 15.60 11.43
N SER A 238 -21.75 14.31 11.31
CA SER A 238 -21.92 13.33 12.41
C SER A 238 -21.04 13.64 13.61
N ILE A 239 -19.80 14.10 13.39
CA ILE A 239 -18.86 14.54 14.43
C ILE A 239 -19.47 15.74 15.19
N ILE A 240 -19.90 16.79 14.46
CA ILE A 240 -20.50 17.99 15.06
C ILE A 240 -21.73 17.61 15.88
N PHE A 241 -22.62 16.78 15.32
CA PHE A 241 -23.83 16.34 16.03
C PHE A 241 -23.51 15.55 17.31
N SER A 242 -22.50 14.69 17.25
CA SER A 242 -22.07 13.89 18.41
C SER A 242 -21.42 14.78 19.50
N THR A 243 -20.69 15.81 19.13
CA THR A 243 -20.06 16.75 20.10
C THR A 243 -21.08 17.66 20.78
N ILE A 244 -22.19 17.99 20.14
CA ILE A 244 -23.26 18.82 20.74
C ILE A 244 -24.08 18.01 21.77
N LYS A 245 -24.15 16.68 21.61
CA LYS A 245 -24.92 15.80 22.50
C LYS A 245 -24.18 15.34 23.77
N ILE A 246 -22.87 15.58 23.85
CA ILE A 246 -22.05 15.26 25.01
C ILE A 246 -21.98 16.45 25.96
#